data_906ae8425e2a4b822f3f2f793d9a21cc
#
_entry.id   906ae8425e2a4b822f3f2f793d9a21cc
#
_cell.length_a   1.000
_cell.length_b   1.000
_cell.length_c   1.000
_cell.angle_alpha   90.00
_cell.angle_beta   90.00
_cell.angle_gamma   90.00
#
_symmetry.space_group_name_H-M   'P 1'
#
loop_
_entity.id
_entity.type
_entity.pdbx_description
1 polymer ?
#
loop_
_entity_poly.entity_id
_entity_poly.type
_entity_poly.pdbx_seq_one_letter_code
_entity_poly.pdbx_strand_id
1 'polypeptide(L)'
;MKLSINGIKNTTDWEKAGIKLPSYDVEKVAEDTKKSPVWVHFGIGNIFRIFIGGIADSLLEQGVSDKGITCVETFDFDVVDKIYKPFDNLVMAVTLKEDGNTEKKVLGSLTEAIKSQSYSQKEWERLKEIFADPGLQMVSFTITEKGYALKDSKGEFFSFIREDIDNGPEKATSAMAVTAALLYERFKACKAPIAVVSMDNCSHNGEKLRNSITEMVTEWNKKGFVGNDFVDYVNNEELVSFPWSMIDKITPRPADSVAKALEEAGVEDMSPVITSKKTYIAPFVNAEGPQYLVIEDRFPNGRPQLEKAGVFMTDRQTVNKVERMKVTTCLNPLHTALAVYGCLLGYNLIADEMKDKELSELVRRIGLSEGMPVVINPKIISPQKFVDEVLNVRIPNPFMPDTPQRIATDTSQKVGIRYGETIKSYVAKDGSAKELIAIPLAIAGWCRYLLGIDDNGESFELSPDPMADELKKHLSGIKIGDISSYTGQLKNLLSNANIFGINLYEAGIGDKIEEMFVEEISGKGAVRETLKKYL
;
A
#
# COMPACT_ATOMS: atom_id res chain seq x y z
N MET A 1 14.55 6.26 -29.28
CA MET A 1 15.00 7.13 -28.14
C MET A 1 15.45 6.23 -27.00
N LYS A 2 16.67 6.39 -26.53
CA LYS A 2 17.19 5.59 -25.41
C LYS A 2 16.95 6.31 -24.09
N LEU A 3 16.36 5.63 -23.12
CA LEU A 3 16.19 6.14 -21.75
C LEU A 3 17.55 6.09 -21.03
N SER A 4 18.33 7.16 -21.18
CA SER A 4 19.65 7.33 -20.58
C SER A 4 19.98 8.83 -20.47
N ILE A 5 20.91 9.21 -19.60
CA ILE A 5 21.33 10.60 -19.42
C ILE A 5 21.74 11.23 -20.76
N ASN A 6 22.46 10.50 -21.60
CA ASN A 6 22.82 10.98 -22.93
C ASN A 6 21.62 11.02 -23.88
N GLY A 7 20.72 10.06 -23.79
CA GLY A 7 19.55 9.96 -24.65
C GLY A 7 18.55 11.10 -24.45
N ILE A 8 18.38 11.57 -23.21
CA ILE A 8 17.46 12.68 -22.89
C ILE A 8 18.02 14.07 -23.28
N LYS A 9 19.30 14.17 -23.64
CA LYS A 9 19.89 15.43 -24.14
C LYS A 9 19.36 15.83 -25.52
N ASN A 10 18.87 14.86 -26.33
CA ASN A 10 18.18 15.13 -27.58
C ASN A 10 16.69 15.31 -27.37
N THR A 11 16.25 16.48 -26.94
CA THR A 11 14.87 16.76 -26.49
C THR A 11 13.82 16.63 -27.60
N THR A 12 14.19 16.87 -28.85
CA THR A 12 13.24 16.99 -29.98
C THR A 12 12.39 15.75 -30.21
N ASP A 13 12.96 14.56 -30.10
CA ASP A 13 12.24 13.33 -30.36
C ASP A 13 11.31 12.98 -29.18
N TRP A 14 11.73 13.27 -27.95
CA TRP A 14 10.92 13.12 -26.74
C TRP A 14 9.71 14.06 -26.74
N GLU A 15 9.91 15.32 -27.15
CA GLU A 15 8.82 16.31 -27.27
C GLU A 15 7.79 15.88 -28.32
N LYS A 16 8.23 15.37 -29.48
CA LYS A 16 7.33 14.82 -30.51
C LYS A 16 6.54 13.62 -30.04
N ALA A 17 7.13 12.79 -29.17
CA ALA A 17 6.46 11.65 -28.53
C ALA A 17 5.53 12.05 -27.38
N GLY A 18 5.46 13.35 -27.05
CA GLY A 18 4.67 13.86 -25.92
C GLY A 18 5.18 13.40 -24.55
N ILE A 19 6.50 13.18 -24.42
CA ILE A 19 7.16 12.76 -23.20
C ILE A 19 7.89 13.94 -22.58
N LYS A 20 7.53 14.32 -21.36
CA LYS A 20 8.19 15.39 -20.62
C LYS A 20 9.54 14.92 -20.09
N LEU A 21 10.57 15.75 -20.25
CA LEU A 21 11.90 15.53 -19.71
C LEU A 21 12.13 16.38 -18.45
N PRO A 22 13.09 15.99 -17.56
CA PRO A 22 13.53 16.84 -16.46
C PRO A 22 14.03 18.22 -16.99
N SER A 23 13.63 19.31 -16.33
CA SER A 23 14.10 20.66 -16.65
C SER A 23 15.41 21.04 -15.94
N TYR A 24 15.84 20.21 -15.00
CA TYR A 24 17.07 20.37 -14.22
C TYR A 24 18.20 19.48 -14.77
N ASP A 25 19.43 19.78 -14.39
CA ASP A 25 20.63 19.01 -14.76
C ASP A 25 20.71 17.71 -13.92
N VAL A 26 20.29 16.60 -14.53
CA VAL A 26 20.24 15.28 -13.91
C VAL A 26 21.64 14.78 -13.50
N GLU A 27 22.66 15.03 -14.32
CA GLU A 27 24.03 14.66 -14.02
C GLU A 27 24.55 15.36 -12.76
N LYS A 28 24.33 16.68 -12.71
CA LYS A 28 24.71 17.50 -11.57
C LYS A 28 23.98 17.10 -10.30
N VAL A 29 22.69 16.85 -10.37
CA VAL A 29 21.89 16.37 -9.22
C VAL A 29 22.43 15.03 -8.70
N ALA A 30 22.77 14.10 -9.61
CA ALA A 30 23.32 12.80 -9.22
C ALA A 30 24.70 12.96 -8.54
N GLU A 31 25.59 13.80 -9.07
CA GLU A 31 26.89 14.09 -8.48
C GLU A 31 26.77 14.76 -7.11
N ASP A 32 25.93 15.76 -6.98
CA ASP A 32 25.74 16.52 -5.75
C ASP A 32 25.08 15.67 -4.66
N THR A 33 24.14 14.79 -5.03
CA THR A 33 23.52 13.82 -4.11
C THR A 33 24.55 12.80 -3.62
N LYS A 34 25.39 12.28 -4.52
CA LYS A 34 26.47 11.35 -4.15
C LYS A 34 27.45 11.94 -3.15
N LYS A 35 27.79 13.22 -3.28
CA LYS A 35 28.72 13.92 -2.38
C LYS A 35 28.11 14.15 -1.00
N SER A 36 26.83 14.43 -0.92
CA SER A 36 26.13 14.80 0.32
C SER A 36 24.68 14.34 0.26
N PRO A 37 24.40 13.04 0.47
CA PRO A 37 23.06 12.49 0.42
C PRO A 37 22.25 12.97 1.63
N VAL A 38 21.00 13.43 1.37
CA VAL A 38 20.08 13.88 2.41
C VAL A 38 18.90 12.90 2.60
N TRP A 39 18.64 12.09 1.60
CA TRP A 39 17.52 11.14 1.58
C TRP A 39 17.94 9.80 0.97
N VAL A 40 17.80 8.73 1.76
CA VAL A 40 17.99 7.34 1.34
C VAL A 40 16.64 6.63 1.33
N HIS A 41 16.37 5.79 0.34
CA HIS A 41 15.15 4.99 0.30
C HIS A 41 15.42 3.51 0.09
N PHE A 42 14.81 2.67 0.92
CA PHE A 42 14.89 1.22 0.88
C PHE A 42 13.62 0.60 0.26
N GLY A 43 13.82 -0.34 -0.66
CA GLY A 43 12.73 -0.97 -1.41
C GLY A 43 12.35 -0.16 -2.65
N ILE A 44 13.04 -0.44 -3.76
CA ILE A 44 13.04 0.42 -4.94
C ILE A 44 12.13 -0.10 -6.07
N GLY A 45 10.94 -0.59 -5.68
CA GLY A 45 9.90 -1.07 -6.57
C GLY A 45 9.07 0.04 -7.23
N ASN A 46 7.94 -0.35 -7.84
CA ASN A 46 7.14 0.55 -8.68
C ASN A 46 6.57 1.76 -7.93
N ILE A 47 6.02 1.57 -6.73
CA ILE A 47 5.44 2.69 -5.97
C ILE A 47 6.50 3.73 -5.60
N PHE A 48 7.70 3.29 -5.21
CA PHE A 48 8.81 4.18 -4.96
C PHE A 48 9.19 4.97 -6.22
N ARG A 49 9.39 4.28 -7.33
CA ARG A 49 9.90 4.87 -8.58
C ARG A 49 9.00 5.98 -9.09
N ILE A 50 7.68 5.77 -9.14
CA ILE A 50 6.75 6.75 -9.72
C ILE A 50 6.25 7.77 -8.70
N PHE A 51 5.99 7.36 -7.45
CA PHE A 51 5.37 8.25 -6.47
C PHE A 51 6.43 8.97 -5.62
N ILE A 52 7.25 8.24 -4.88
CA ILE A 52 8.27 8.87 -4.02
C ILE A 52 9.35 9.55 -4.87
N GLY A 53 9.80 8.87 -5.93
CA GLY A 53 10.67 9.47 -6.94
C GLY A 53 10.04 10.68 -7.62
N GLY A 54 8.73 10.63 -7.94
CA GLY A 54 7.99 11.75 -8.49
C GLY A 54 7.90 12.97 -7.55
N ILE A 55 7.80 12.74 -6.23
CA ILE A 55 7.87 13.81 -5.22
C ILE A 55 9.25 14.49 -5.26
N ALA A 56 10.33 13.72 -5.21
CA ALA A 56 11.68 14.27 -5.28
C ALA A 56 11.93 15.01 -6.61
N ASP A 57 11.46 14.44 -7.72
CA ASP A 57 11.52 15.06 -9.03
C ASP A 57 10.80 16.41 -9.09
N SER A 58 9.62 16.49 -8.46
CA SER A 58 8.87 17.75 -8.36
C SER A 58 9.61 18.81 -7.54
N LEU A 59 10.33 18.44 -6.48
CA LEU A 59 11.15 19.38 -5.70
C LEU A 59 12.34 19.90 -6.53
N LEU A 60 12.96 19.04 -7.33
CA LEU A 60 14.04 19.42 -8.24
C LEU A 60 13.54 20.35 -9.35
N GLU A 61 12.41 20.02 -9.98
CA GLU A 61 11.76 20.86 -11.01
C GLU A 61 11.44 22.28 -10.52
N GLN A 62 11.05 22.41 -9.26
CA GLN A 62 10.73 23.69 -8.62
C GLN A 62 11.98 24.43 -8.12
N GLY A 63 13.18 23.84 -8.20
CA GLY A 63 14.39 24.40 -7.61
C GLY A 63 14.37 24.48 -6.08
N VAL A 64 13.47 23.72 -5.43
CA VAL A 64 13.34 23.65 -3.96
C VAL A 64 14.40 22.73 -3.36
N SER A 65 14.87 21.74 -4.12
CA SER A 65 15.97 20.85 -3.78
C SER A 65 17.02 20.85 -4.89
N ASP A 66 18.27 20.62 -4.53
CA ASP A 66 19.38 20.31 -5.42
C ASP A 66 19.85 18.85 -5.28
N LYS A 67 19.16 18.06 -4.47
CA LYS A 67 19.45 16.66 -4.16
C LYS A 67 18.29 15.76 -4.57
N GLY A 68 18.64 14.59 -5.13
CA GLY A 68 17.71 13.50 -5.37
C GLY A 68 17.73 12.46 -4.24
N ILE A 69 17.34 11.23 -4.58
CA ILE A 69 17.26 10.11 -3.64
C ILE A 69 18.34 9.07 -3.95
N THR A 70 19.06 8.63 -2.92
CA THR A 70 19.88 7.42 -2.99
C THR A 70 18.99 6.20 -2.76
N CYS A 71 19.00 5.26 -3.69
CA CYS A 71 18.13 4.09 -3.73
C CYS A 71 18.87 2.85 -3.19
N VAL A 72 18.19 2.08 -2.34
CA VAL A 72 18.76 0.86 -1.75
C VAL A 72 17.80 -0.31 -1.95
N GLU A 73 18.27 -1.39 -2.57
CA GLU A 73 17.52 -2.63 -2.69
C GLU A 73 17.98 -3.63 -1.63
N THR A 74 16.99 -4.24 -0.94
CA THR A 74 17.27 -5.16 0.17
C THR A 74 16.94 -6.62 -0.11
N PHE A 75 16.21 -6.91 -1.18
CA PHE A 75 15.67 -8.24 -1.45
C PHE A 75 15.95 -8.75 -2.86
N ASP A 76 15.59 -7.96 -3.87
CA ASP A 76 15.68 -8.36 -5.28
C ASP A 76 16.75 -7.55 -6.03
N PHE A 77 17.98 -7.94 -5.86
CA PHE A 77 19.14 -7.22 -6.40
C PHE A 77 19.18 -7.15 -7.94
N ASP A 78 18.45 -8.05 -8.62
CA ASP A 78 18.30 -7.99 -10.07
C ASP A 78 17.65 -6.67 -10.52
N VAL A 79 16.81 -6.06 -9.67
CA VAL A 79 16.19 -4.77 -9.96
C VAL A 79 17.24 -3.69 -10.18
N VAL A 80 18.30 -3.67 -9.36
CA VAL A 80 19.43 -2.72 -9.54
C VAL A 80 20.13 -2.96 -10.87
N ASP A 81 20.45 -4.21 -11.18
CA ASP A 81 21.26 -4.55 -12.34
C ASP A 81 20.49 -4.48 -13.66
N LYS A 82 19.18 -4.79 -13.66
CA LYS A 82 18.35 -4.89 -14.87
C LYS A 82 17.51 -3.66 -15.15
N ILE A 83 17.17 -2.86 -14.09
CA ILE A 83 16.22 -1.74 -14.20
C ILE A 83 16.88 -0.39 -13.90
N TYR A 84 17.78 -0.30 -12.93
CA TYR A 84 18.37 1.00 -12.57
C TYR A 84 19.63 1.30 -13.38
N LYS A 85 20.65 0.44 -13.30
CA LYS A 85 21.95 0.66 -13.96
C LYS A 85 21.86 0.81 -15.48
N PRO A 86 21.09 -0.04 -16.23
CA PRO A 86 21.04 0.08 -17.70
C PRO A 86 20.38 1.36 -18.20
N PHE A 87 19.57 2.01 -17.35
CA PHE A 87 18.82 3.22 -17.67
C PHE A 87 19.31 4.45 -16.89
N ASP A 88 20.57 4.45 -16.42
CA ASP A 88 21.20 5.56 -15.67
C ASP A 88 20.34 6.05 -14.49
N ASN A 89 19.62 5.13 -13.83
CA ASN A 89 18.63 5.35 -12.76
C ASN A 89 17.41 6.23 -13.17
N LEU A 90 17.22 6.54 -14.45
CA LEU A 90 16.04 7.23 -14.95
C LEU A 90 14.81 6.33 -14.90
N VAL A 91 13.65 6.92 -14.73
CA VAL A 91 12.37 6.21 -14.73
C VAL A 91 11.43 6.81 -15.76
N MET A 92 10.86 5.98 -16.63
CA MET A 92 9.74 6.36 -17.47
C MET A 92 8.43 6.24 -16.66
N ALA A 93 7.90 7.36 -16.18
CA ALA A 93 6.63 7.43 -15.47
C ALA A 93 5.48 7.60 -16.45
N VAL A 94 4.46 6.71 -16.36
CA VAL A 94 3.27 6.75 -17.20
C VAL A 94 2.04 6.82 -16.31
N THR A 95 1.34 7.94 -16.31
CA THR A 95 0.09 8.13 -15.57
C THR A 95 -1.08 7.80 -16.48
N LEU A 96 -1.90 6.83 -16.08
CA LEU A 96 -3.08 6.36 -16.79
C LEU A 96 -4.31 7.06 -16.22
N LYS A 97 -4.93 7.95 -16.99
CA LYS A 97 -6.12 8.69 -16.56
C LYS A 97 -7.39 7.94 -16.94
N GLU A 98 -8.45 8.16 -16.19
CA GLU A 98 -9.76 7.53 -16.38
C GLU A 98 -10.40 7.84 -17.75
N ASP A 99 -10.05 8.97 -18.36
CA ASP A 99 -10.51 9.40 -19.69
C ASP A 99 -9.76 8.74 -20.85
N GLY A 100 -8.82 7.84 -20.56
CA GLY A 100 -7.97 7.15 -21.53
C GLY A 100 -6.72 7.91 -21.93
N ASN A 101 -6.54 9.16 -21.47
CA ASN A 101 -5.32 9.90 -21.73
C ASN A 101 -4.16 9.38 -20.88
N THR A 102 -2.95 9.46 -21.42
CA THR A 102 -1.73 9.09 -20.70
C THR A 102 -0.80 10.28 -20.60
N GLU A 103 -0.28 10.50 -19.40
CA GLU A 103 0.80 11.47 -19.18
C GLU A 103 2.12 10.70 -19.03
N LYS A 104 3.13 11.09 -19.84
CA LYS A 104 4.43 10.42 -19.86
C LYS A 104 5.50 11.42 -19.43
N LYS A 105 6.35 11.01 -18.49
CA LYS A 105 7.43 11.85 -17.96
C LYS A 105 8.65 11.00 -17.63
N VAL A 106 9.83 11.49 -17.95
CA VAL A 106 11.09 10.93 -17.44
C VAL A 106 11.38 11.57 -16.09
N LEU A 107 11.63 10.75 -15.07
CA LEU A 107 12.07 11.20 -13.75
C LEU A 107 13.58 11.00 -13.63
N GLY A 108 14.30 12.04 -13.21
CA GLY A 108 15.75 12.03 -13.01
C GLY A 108 16.18 12.16 -11.54
N SER A 109 15.23 12.06 -10.62
CA SER A 109 15.44 12.26 -9.18
C SER A 109 16.13 11.09 -8.45
N LEU A 110 16.24 9.92 -9.08
CA LEU A 110 16.86 8.73 -8.51
C LEU A 110 18.33 8.70 -8.94
N THR A 111 19.26 8.85 -7.99
CA THR A 111 20.63 9.25 -8.33
C THR A 111 21.65 8.14 -8.24
N GLU A 112 21.48 7.18 -7.36
CA GLU A 112 22.38 6.06 -7.13
C GLU A 112 21.55 4.86 -6.67
N ALA A 113 21.80 3.66 -7.24
CA ALA A 113 21.14 2.42 -6.82
C ALA A 113 22.15 1.44 -6.26
N ILE A 114 21.98 1.05 -4.99
CA ILE A 114 22.90 0.26 -4.18
C ILE A 114 22.20 -1.02 -3.72
N LYS A 115 22.91 -2.14 -3.73
CA LYS A 115 22.48 -3.40 -3.13
C LYS A 115 22.91 -3.44 -1.67
N SER A 116 21.99 -3.71 -0.75
CA SER A 116 22.29 -3.74 0.69
C SER A 116 22.95 -5.05 1.14
N GLN A 117 24.01 -5.44 0.47
CA GLN A 117 24.74 -6.69 0.77
C GLN A 117 25.95 -6.39 1.67
N SER A 118 25.88 -6.79 2.93
CA SER A 118 27.02 -6.66 3.87
C SER A 118 28.27 -7.42 3.42
N TYR A 119 28.14 -8.43 2.55
CA TYR A 119 29.24 -9.16 1.94
C TYR A 119 29.75 -8.56 0.63
N SER A 120 29.06 -7.59 0.04
CA SER A 120 29.59 -6.78 -1.07
C SER A 120 30.38 -5.61 -0.51
N GLN A 121 31.68 -5.77 -0.31
CA GLN A 121 32.51 -4.81 0.38
C GLN A 121 32.34 -3.37 -0.16
N LYS A 122 32.32 -3.18 -1.49
CA LYS A 122 32.20 -1.85 -2.09
C LYS A 122 30.84 -1.17 -1.81
N GLU A 123 29.73 -1.90 -1.96
CA GLU A 123 28.39 -1.37 -1.76
C GLU A 123 28.09 -1.14 -0.26
N TRP A 124 28.57 -2.06 0.58
CA TRP A 124 28.45 -1.93 2.03
C TRP A 124 29.23 -0.74 2.60
N GLU A 125 30.49 -0.56 2.16
CA GLU A 125 31.30 0.62 2.55
C GLU A 125 30.59 1.91 2.11
N ARG A 126 30.01 1.94 0.90
CA ARG A 126 29.25 3.10 0.43
C ARG A 126 28.06 3.41 1.33
N LEU A 127 27.30 2.42 1.76
CA LEU A 127 26.19 2.60 2.69
C LEU A 127 26.67 3.13 4.06
N LYS A 128 27.79 2.62 4.56
CA LYS A 128 28.39 3.12 5.80
C LYS A 128 28.83 4.59 5.68
N GLU A 129 29.46 4.97 4.57
CA GLU A 129 29.81 6.36 4.29
C GLU A 129 28.59 7.28 4.33
N ILE A 130 27.50 6.87 3.66
CA ILE A 130 26.24 7.64 3.61
C ILE A 130 25.65 7.83 5.01
N PHE A 131 25.61 6.76 5.81
CA PHE A 131 25.04 6.84 7.16
C PHE A 131 25.97 7.56 8.16
N ALA A 132 27.27 7.58 7.91
CA ALA A 132 28.22 8.36 8.69
C ALA A 132 28.15 9.86 8.42
N ASP A 133 27.53 10.29 7.32
CA ASP A 133 27.36 11.71 6.99
C ASP A 133 26.32 12.34 7.93
N PRO A 134 26.69 13.34 8.74
CA PRO A 134 25.74 14.04 9.63
C PRO A 134 24.64 14.79 8.85
N GLY A 135 24.86 15.09 7.56
CA GLY A 135 23.90 15.75 6.68
C GLY A 135 22.74 14.85 6.22
N LEU A 136 22.83 13.53 6.40
CA LEU A 136 21.73 12.63 6.10
C LEU A 136 20.55 12.90 7.04
N GLN A 137 19.42 13.29 6.45
CA GLN A 137 18.22 13.76 7.17
C GLN A 137 17.22 12.64 7.41
N MET A 138 16.97 11.81 6.38
CA MET A 138 15.95 10.78 6.45
C MET A 138 16.28 9.52 5.68
N VAL A 139 15.75 8.42 6.19
CA VAL A 139 15.69 7.12 5.52
C VAL A 139 14.24 6.71 5.40
N SER A 140 13.79 6.31 4.22
CA SER A 140 12.42 5.90 3.99
C SER A 140 12.29 4.51 3.37
N PHE A 141 11.10 3.90 3.45
CA PHE A 141 10.88 2.49 3.09
C PHE A 141 9.61 2.29 2.30
N THR A 142 9.69 1.46 1.26
CA THR A 142 8.55 0.78 0.62
C THR A 142 8.93 -0.69 0.38
N ILE A 143 8.90 -1.50 1.44
CA ILE A 143 9.33 -2.91 1.46
C ILE A 143 8.20 -3.90 1.71
N THR A 144 6.96 -3.42 1.70
CA THR A 144 5.73 -4.12 2.10
C THR A 144 5.68 -4.50 3.58
N GLU A 145 4.49 -4.78 4.10
CA GLU A 145 4.30 -5.12 5.52
C GLU A 145 5.17 -6.31 5.97
N LYS A 146 5.39 -7.29 5.08
CA LYS A 146 6.21 -8.47 5.38
C LYS A 146 7.69 -8.12 5.63
N GLY A 147 8.18 -7.05 5.06
CA GLY A 147 9.58 -6.61 5.22
C GLY A 147 9.91 -6.12 6.64
N TYR A 148 8.88 -5.75 7.42
CA TYR A 148 9.05 -5.36 8.83
C TYR A 148 8.98 -6.53 9.79
N ALA A 149 8.40 -7.66 9.41
CA ALA A 149 8.16 -8.78 10.32
C ALA A 149 9.46 -9.51 10.69
N LEU A 150 9.75 -9.59 11.98
CA LEU A 150 10.86 -10.38 12.52
C LEU A 150 10.43 -11.79 12.93
N LYS A 151 9.14 -11.96 13.21
CA LYS A 151 8.54 -13.19 13.77
C LYS A 151 7.36 -13.66 12.95
N ASP A 152 7.10 -14.95 13.04
CA ASP A 152 5.93 -15.59 12.49
C ASP A 152 4.67 -15.38 13.37
N SER A 153 3.55 -15.95 12.96
CA SER A 153 2.27 -15.86 13.69
C SER A 153 2.28 -16.54 15.07
N LYS A 154 3.31 -17.37 15.37
CA LYS A 154 3.50 -18.03 16.67
C LYS A 154 4.43 -17.23 17.59
N GLY A 155 4.97 -16.11 17.12
CA GLY A 155 5.91 -15.29 17.86
C GLY A 155 7.37 -15.77 17.78
N GLU A 156 7.67 -16.73 16.91
CA GLU A 156 9.02 -17.26 16.71
C GLU A 156 9.76 -16.46 15.63
N PHE A 157 11.02 -16.10 15.89
CA PHE A 157 11.85 -15.43 14.87
C PHE A 157 11.98 -16.29 13.61
N PHE A 158 11.87 -15.67 12.45
CA PHE A 158 12.19 -16.32 11.19
C PHE A 158 13.68 -16.76 11.17
N SER A 159 14.00 -17.84 10.46
CA SER A 159 15.36 -18.40 10.42
C SER A 159 16.40 -17.38 9.99
N PHE A 160 16.12 -16.61 8.94
CA PHE A 160 17.03 -15.56 8.45
C PHE A 160 17.20 -14.40 9.45
N ILE A 161 16.20 -14.11 10.28
CA ILE A 161 16.31 -13.13 11.36
C ILE A 161 17.17 -13.68 12.52
N ARG A 162 17.02 -14.96 12.84
CA ARG A 162 17.90 -15.61 13.83
C ARG A 162 19.37 -15.56 13.39
N GLU A 163 19.63 -15.78 12.09
CA GLU A 163 20.98 -15.64 11.52
C GLU A 163 21.50 -14.21 11.68
N ASP A 164 20.71 -13.19 11.40
CA ASP A 164 21.09 -11.78 11.61
C ASP A 164 21.36 -11.46 13.09
N ILE A 165 20.53 -11.99 14.01
CA ILE A 165 20.75 -11.84 15.45
C ILE A 165 22.04 -12.50 15.89
N ASP A 166 22.34 -13.71 15.40
CA ASP A 166 23.50 -14.50 15.81
C ASP A 166 24.81 -13.99 15.22
N ASN A 167 24.77 -13.41 14.04
CA ASN A 167 25.93 -12.90 13.32
C ASN A 167 26.28 -11.44 13.63
N GLY A 168 25.33 -10.67 14.18
CA GLY A 168 25.53 -9.27 14.54
C GLY A 168 25.52 -8.28 13.36
N PRO A 169 25.79 -6.97 13.63
CA PRO A 169 25.64 -5.89 12.66
C PRO A 169 26.50 -6.04 11.39
N GLU A 170 27.68 -6.64 11.50
CA GLU A 170 28.62 -6.74 10.37
C GLU A 170 28.16 -7.69 9.25
N LYS A 171 27.24 -8.59 9.57
CA LYS A 171 26.71 -9.60 8.63
C LYS A 171 25.21 -9.50 8.42
N ALA A 172 24.62 -8.34 8.67
CA ALA A 172 23.21 -8.09 8.51
C ALA A 172 22.74 -8.32 7.06
N THR A 173 21.62 -9.02 6.89
CA THR A 173 21.08 -9.36 5.56
C THR A 173 19.64 -8.94 5.37
N SER A 174 18.78 -9.04 6.38
CA SER A 174 17.38 -8.57 6.28
C SER A 174 17.29 -7.05 6.32
N ALA A 175 16.22 -6.49 5.74
CA ALA A 175 16.04 -5.04 5.67
C ALA A 175 16.13 -4.36 7.05
N MET A 176 15.53 -4.97 8.07
CA MET A 176 15.54 -4.42 9.44
C MET A 176 16.94 -4.52 10.08
N ALA A 177 17.63 -5.65 9.92
CA ALA A 177 18.99 -5.82 10.42
C ALA A 177 19.97 -4.89 9.70
N VAL A 178 19.91 -4.77 8.38
CA VAL A 178 20.70 -3.82 7.59
C VAL A 178 20.49 -2.39 8.08
N THR A 179 19.24 -1.98 8.29
CA THR A 179 18.92 -0.64 8.80
C THR A 179 19.49 -0.42 10.20
N ALA A 180 19.32 -1.39 11.11
CA ALA A 180 19.87 -1.32 12.46
C ALA A 180 21.41 -1.25 12.45
N ALA A 181 22.06 -2.01 11.56
CA ALA A 181 23.52 -1.99 11.38
C ALA A 181 24.02 -0.63 10.88
N LEU A 182 23.33 -0.04 9.91
CA LEU A 182 23.66 1.29 9.38
C LEU A 182 23.40 2.42 10.40
N LEU A 183 22.35 2.30 11.22
CA LEU A 183 22.15 3.19 12.36
C LEU A 183 23.29 3.04 13.40
N TYR A 184 23.82 1.83 13.59
CA TYR A 184 24.97 1.61 14.45
C TYR A 184 26.25 2.25 13.87
N GLU A 185 26.47 2.19 12.56
CA GLU A 185 27.56 2.92 11.90
C GLU A 185 27.41 4.44 12.12
N ARG A 186 26.21 4.98 11.93
CA ARG A 186 25.90 6.40 12.21
C ARG A 186 26.17 6.78 13.66
N PHE A 187 25.74 5.94 14.61
CA PHE A 187 26.00 6.15 16.03
C PHE A 187 27.49 6.21 16.32
N LYS A 188 28.29 5.29 15.78
CA LYS A 188 29.77 5.27 15.95
C LYS A 188 30.44 6.50 15.33
N ALA A 189 29.98 6.91 14.15
CA ALA A 189 30.63 7.95 13.37
C ALA A 189 30.30 9.37 13.85
N CYS A 190 29.04 9.70 14.08
CA CYS A 190 28.64 11.10 14.32
C CYS A 190 27.54 11.28 15.36
N LYS A 191 26.78 10.26 15.70
CA LYS A 191 25.59 10.33 16.59
C LYS A 191 24.55 11.39 16.18
N ALA A 192 24.61 11.86 14.92
CA ALA A 192 23.66 12.86 14.42
C ALA A 192 22.24 12.31 14.35
N PRO A 193 21.20 13.13 14.61
CA PRO A 193 19.82 12.69 14.52
C PRO A 193 19.41 12.25 13.11
N ILE A 194 18.34 11.44 13.01
CA ILE A 194 17.80 10.94 11.75
C ILE A 194 16.32 10.57 11.88
N ALA A 195 15.56 10.72 10.81
CA ALA A 195 14.20 10.18 10.71
C ALA A 195 14.20 8.88 9.90
N VAL A 196 13.51 7.85 10.38
CA VAL A 196 13.37 6.52 9.77
C VAL A 196 11.88 6.30 9.48
N VAL A 197 11.46 6.44 8.20
CA VAL A 197 10.08 6.64 7.80
C VAL A 197 9.56 5.47 6.99
N SER A 198 8.60 4.71 7.50
CA SER A 198 7.86 3.78 6.66
C SER A 198 6.90 4.55 5.75
N MET A 199 6.93 4.27 4.45
CA MET A 199 5.99 4.76 3.45
C MET A 199 5.20 3.59 2.83
N ASP A 200 4.98 2.53 3.61
CA ASP A 200 4.18 1.37 3.22
C ASP A 200 2.71 1.51 3.63
N ASN A 201 1.84 0.94 2.82
CA ASN A 201 0.39 0.92 3.08
C ASN A 201 0.03 -0.17 4.09
N CYS A 202 0.46 0.01 5.34
CA CYS A 202 0.05 -0.83 6.46
C CYS A 202 -0.24 0.02 7.69
N SER A 203 -1.17 -0.47 8.51
CA SER A 203 -1.62 0.27 9.69
C SER A 203 -0.50 0.47 10.71
N HIS A 204 -0.40 1.69 11.25
CA HIS A 204 0.61 2.07 12.23
C HIS A 204 2.05 1.75 11.79
N ASN A 205 2.33 2.04 10.53
CA ASN A 205 3.58 1.65 9.87
C ASN A 205 4.85 2.14 10.58
N GLY A 206 4.87 3.37 11.10
CA GLY A 206 5.99 3.90 11.86
C GLY A 206 6.23 3.16 13.19
N GLU A 207 5.16 2.71 13.86
CA GLU A 207 5.27 1.89 15.07
C GLU A 207 5.84 0.49 14.75
N LYS A 208 5.36 -0.14 13.68
CA LYS A 208 5.90 -1.43 13.21
C LYS A 208 7.39 -1.34 12.91
N LEU A 209 7.79 -0.33 12.16
CA LEU A 209 9.19 -0.07 11.83
C LEU A 209 10.04 0.15 13.10
N ARG A 210 9.57 1.00 14.02
CA ARG A 210 10.23 1.24 15.31
C ARG A 210 10.44 -0.05 16.09
N ASN A 211 9.36 -0.82 16.27
CA ASN A 211 9.39 -2.05 17.04
C ASN A 211 10.40 -3.04 16.47
N SER A 212 10.42 -3.20 15.14
CA SER A 212 11.34 -4.13 14.48
C SER A 212 12.81 -3.71 14.61
N ILE A 213 13.12 -2.43 14.44
CA ILE A 213 14.48 -1.92 14.63
C ILE A 213 14.91 -2.04 16.10
N THR A 214 14.04 -1.63 17.04
CA THR A 214 14.34 -1.68 18.47
C THR A 214 14.53 -3.12 18.96
N GLU A 215 13.70 -4.06 18.47
CA GLU A 215 13.84 -5.47 18.82
C GLU A 215 15.16 -6.05 18.29
N MET A 216 15.55 -5.77 17.04
CA MET A 216 16.83 -6.20 16.48
C MET A 216 18.00 -5.67 17.29
N VAL A 217 18.02 -4.38 17.62
CA VAL A 217 19.05 -3.74 18.43
C VAL A 217 19.11 -4.34 19.84
N THR A 218 17.96 -4.64 20.44
CA THR A 218 17.88 -5.28 21.76
C THR A 218 18.46 -6.68 21.74
N GLU A 219 18.18 -7.48 20.71
CA GLU A 219 18.77 -8.83 20.59
C GLU A 219 20.29 -8.77 20.39
N TRP A 220 20.80 -7.83 19.59
CA TRP A 220 22.24 -7.62 19.47
C TRP A 220 22.90 -7.14 20.77
N ASN A 221 22.22 -6.32 21.55
CA ASN A 221 22.69 -5.90 22.88
C ASN A 221 22.80 -7.09 23.83
N LYS A 222 21.78 -7.95 23.90
CA LYS A 222 21.81 -9.19 24.70
C LYS A 222 22.97 -10.11 24.34
N LYS A 223 23.39 -10.11 23.09
CA LYS A 223 24.54 -10.89 22.60
C LYS A 223 25.89 -10.17 22.75
N GLY A 224 25.87 -8.91 23.18
CA GLY A 224 27.08 -8.12 23.39
C GLY A 224 27.69 -7.53 22.13
N PHE A 225 26.96 -7.53 21.00
CA PHE A 225 27.43 -6.88 19.76
C PHE A 225 27.36 -5.35 19.83
N VAL A 226 26.41 -4.81 20.59
CA VAL A 226 26.22 -3.36 20.75
C VAL A 226 26.04 -2.99 22.22
N GLY A 227 26.44 -1.78 22.60
CA GLY A 227 26.31 -1.25 23.96
C GLY A 227 24.93 -0.68 24.26
N ASN A 228 24.65 -0.46 25.55
CA ASN A 228 23.38 0.16 26.00
C ASN A 228 23.22 1.58 25.47
N ASP A 229 24.29 2.31 25.28
CA ASP A 229 24.33 3.65 24.73
C ASP A 229 23.78 3.72 23.28
N PHE A 230 23.95 2.67 22.50
CA PHE A 230 23.32 2.56 21.18
C PHE A 230 21.84 2.21 21.29
N VAL A 231 21.45 1.35 22.25
CA VAL A 231 20.03 1.08 22.54
C VAL A 231 19.32 2.38 22.93
N ASP A 232 19.93 3.19 23.79
CA ASP A 232 19.40 4.48 24.22
C ASP A 232 19.31 5.48 23.05
N TYR A 233 20.30 5.51 22.17
CA TYR A 233 20.28 6.33 20.94
C TYR A 233 19.08 6.01 20.06
N VAL A 234 18.84 4.73 19.77
CA VAL A 234 17.73 4.28 18.90
C VAL A 234 16.37 4.54 19.54
N ASN A 235 16.26 4.43 20.86
CA ASN A 235 15.01 4.65 21.59
C ASN A 235 14.70 6.11 21.88
N ASN A 236 15.65 7.01 21.70
CA ASN A 236 15.45 8.46 21.89
C ASN A 236 14.89 9.08 20.60
N GLU A 237 13.61 9.43 20.62
CA GLU A 237 12.91 10.00 19.44
C GLU A 237 13.44 11.39 19.01
N GLU A 238 14.25 12.06 19.83
CA GLU A 238 14.96 13.30 19.44
C GLU A 238 16.25 12.98 18.65
N LEU A 239 16.70 11.73 18.65
CA LEU A 239 17.87 11.27 17.91
C LEU A 239 17.47 10.37 16.73
N VAL A 240 16.60 9.39 16.97
CA VAL A 240 16.07 8.51 15.94
C VAL A 240 14.54 8.54 16.01
N SER A 241 13.92 9.29 15.13
CA SER A 241 12.46 9.35 15.04
C SER A 241 11.91 8.32 14.05
N PHE A 242 10.68 7.87 14.32
CA PHE A 242 9.93 6.94 13.45
C PHE A 242 8.59 7.57 13.07
N PRO A 243 8.58 8.57 12.17
CA PRO A 243 7.35 9.21 11.74
C PRO A 243 6.36 8.22 11.14
N TRP A 244 5.09 8.35 11.53
CA TRP A 244 4.01 7.60 10.92
C TRP A 244 3.66 8.19 9.56
N SER A 245 3.21 7.36 8.63
CA SER A 245 2.70 7.85 7.35
C SER A 245 1.43 7.12 6.91
N MET A 246 0.70 7.76 6.01
CA MET A 246 -0.34 7.13 5.20
C MET A 246 -0.03 7.40 3.74
N ILE A 247 0.09 6.33 2.97
CA ILE A 247 0.30 6.38 1.53
C ILE A 247 -0.92 5.81 0.79
N ASP A 248 -1.27 6.43 -0.32
CA ASP A 248 -2.33 5.93 -1.18
C ASP A 248 -2.04 6.28 -2.65
N LYS A 249 -1.70 5.27 -3.44
CA LYS A 249 -1.53 5.30 -4.89
C LYS A 249 -1.57 3.88 -5.43
N ILE A 250 -2.30 3.65 -6.50
CA ILE A 250 -2.32 2.35 -7.17
C ILE A 250 -1.26 2.32 -8.27
N THR A 251 -0.34 1.38 -8.15
CA THR A 251 0.72 1.09 -9.13
C THR A 251 0.62 -0.37 -9.54
N PRO A 252 -0.17 -0.70 -10.57
CA PRO A 252 -0.32 -2.08 -11.03
C PRO A 252 0.99 -2.61 -11.63
N ARG A 253 1.01 -3.89 -11.96
CA ARG A 253 2.11 -4.48 -12.72
C ARG A 253 2.33 -3.72 -14.02
N PRO A 254 3.58 -3.67 -14.55
CA PRO A 254 3.82 -3.13 -15.87
C PRO A 254 2.88 -3.74 -16.90
N ALA A 255 2.15 -2.89 -17.64
CA ALA A 255 1.19 -3.33 -18.64
C ALA A 255 1.88 -3.46 -20.01
N ASP A 256 1.69 -4.59 -20.70
CA ASP A 256 2.26 -4.83 -22.03
C ASP A 256 1.76 -3.80 -23.05
N SER A 257 0.53 -3.32 -22.90
CA SER A 257 -0.01 -2.24 -23.73
C SER A 257 0.75 -0.93 -23.58
N VAL A 258 1.24 -0.62 -22.36
CA VAL A 258 2.05 0.56 -22.09
C VAL A 258 3.46 0.37 -22.68
N ALA A 259 4.08 -0.79 -22.51
CA ALA A 259 5.36 -1.12 -23.14
C ALA A 259 5.29 -0.90 -24.64
N LYS A 260 4.29 -1.50 -25.30
CA LYS A 260 4.06 -1.37 -26.74
C LYS A 260 3.85 0.09 -27.17
N ALA A 261 3.03 0.86 -26.46
CA ALA A 261 2.79 2.26 -26.77
C ALA A 261 4.07 3.14 -26.64
N LEU A 262 4.97 2.82 -25.71
CA LEU A 262 6.26 3.49 -25.58
C LEU A 262 7.22 3.11 -26.71
N GLU A 263 7.26 1.84 -27.10
CA GLU A 263 8.06 1.35 -28.24
C GLU A 263 7.56 1.94 -29.57
N GLU A 264 6.26 2.00 -29.80
CA GLU A 264 5.64 2.66 -30.96
C GLU A 264 5.93 4.17 -30.99
N ALA A 265 6.07 4.81 -29.83
CA ALA A 265 6.52 6.20 -29.71
C ALA A 265 8.04 6.35 -29.93
N GLY A 266 8.77 5.25 -30.13
CA GLY A 266 10.20 5.22 -30.42
C GLY A 266 11.11 5.13 -29.19
N VAL A 267 10.59 4.80 -27.99
CA VAL A 267 11.42 4.56 -26.80
C VAL A 267 11.92 3.11 -26.81
N GLU A 268 13.23 2.94 -26.72
CA GLU A 268 13.89 1.64 -26.81
C GLU A 268 13.89 0.88 -25.47
N ASP A 269 13.91 -0.45 -25.55
CA ASP A 269 14.15 -1.35 -24.43
C ASP A 269 13.10 -1.26 -23.28
N MET A 270 11.81 -1.02 -23.64
CA MET A 270 10.73 -0.87 -22.65
C MET A 270 10.08 -2.18 -22.20
N SER A 271 10.49 -3.32 -22.73
CA SER A 271 9.89 -4.61 -22.40
C SER A 271 10.06 -4.99 -20.92
N PRO A 272 9.02 -5.50 -20.25
CA PRO A 272 9.12 -6.00 -18.88
C PRO A 272 10.10 -7.18 -18.76
N VAL A 273 10.73 -7.31 -17.60
CA VAL A 273 11.63 -8.41 -17.26
C VAL A 273 11.14 -9.16 -16.02
N ILE A 274 11.48 -10.44 -15.94
CA ILE A 274 11.27 -11.25 -14.74
C ILE A 274 12.63 -11.45 -14.06
N THR A 275 12.71 -11.11 -12.78
CA THR A 275 13.91 -11.27 -11.98
C THR A 275 14.09 -12.72 -11.49
N SER A 276 15.26 -13.02 -10.92
CA SER A 276 15.51 -14.31 -10.25
C SER A 276 14.58 -14.56 -9.05
N LYS A 277 14.09 -13.50 -8.42
CA LYS A 277 13.08 -13.54 -7.33
C LYS A 277 11.63 -13.55 -7.85
N LYS A 278 11.44 -13.69 -9.18
CA LYS A 278 10.13 -13.68 -9.85
C LYS A 278 9.37 -12.35 -9.75
N THR A 279 10.09 -11.25 -9.52
CA THR A 279 9.50 -9.91 -9.65
C THR A 279 9.30 -9.59 -11.12
N TYR A 280 8.08 -9.17 -11.49
CA TYR A 280 7.75 -8.67 -12.83
C TYR A 280 7.86 -7.15 -12.80
N ILE A 281 8.84 -6.59 -13.52
CA ILE A 281 9.19 -5.17 -13.48
C ILE A 281 9.65 -4.69 -14.86
N ALA A 282 9.52 -3.41 -15.13
CA ALA A 282 9.91 -2.79 -16.41
C ALA A 282 10.70 -1.48 -16.18
N PRO A 283 11.40 -0.96 -17.21
CA PRO A 283 12.04 0.36 -17.14
C PRO A 283 11.04 1.51 -16.93
N PHE A 284 9.78 1.30 -17.30
CA PHE A 284 8.68 2.22 -17.01
C PHE A 284 7.87 1.79 -15.78
N VAL A 285 7.11 2.71 -15.26
CA VAL A 285 6.08 2.45 -14.24
C VAL A 285 4.77 3.08 -14.69
N ASN A 286 3.69 2.28 -14.73
CA ASN A 286 2.35 2.80 -14.94
C ASN A 286 1.58 2.89 -13.62
N ALA A 287 0.83 3.97 -13.44
CA ALA A 287 0.06 4.24 -12.22
C ALA A 287 -1.19 5.08 -12.51
N GLU A 288 -2.13 5.11 -11.57
CA GLU A 288 -3.25 6.04 -11.58
C GLU A 288 -2.80 7.51 -11.39
N GLY A 289 -3.69 8.47 -11.67
CA GLY A 289 -3.45 9.90 -11.44
C GLY A 289 -3.44 10.25 -9.94
N PRO A 290 -4.50 9.94 -9.19
CA PRO A 290 -4.62 10.28 -7.78
C PRO A 290 -3.49 9.72 -6.92
N GLN A 291 -3.05 10.52 -5.94
CA GLN A 291 -2.01 10.13 -4.99
C GLN A 291 -2.10 10.94 -3.71
N TYR A 292 -1.90 10.26 -2.58
CA TYR A 292 -1.89 10.88 -1.25
C TYR A 292 -0.72 10.34 -0.43
N LEU A 293 0.06 11.24 0.14
CA LEU A 293 1.07 10.92 1.13
C LEU A 293 0.92 11.91 2.29
N VAL A 294 0.69 11.36 3.47
CA VAL A 294 0.59 12.13 4.73
C VAL A 294 1.66 11.60 5.66
N ILE A 295 2.48 12.47 6.22
CA ILE A 295 3.60 12.07 7.09
C ILE A 295 3.55 12.89 8.37
N GLU A 296 3.84 12.25 9.50
CA GLU A 296 4.10 12.91 10.77
C GLU A 296 5.35 13.78 10.66
N ASP A 297 5.19 15.07 10.93
CA ASP A 297 6.30 16.05 10.82
C ASP A 297 7.22 16.01 12.05
N ARG A 298 7.97 14.91 12.17
CA ARG A 298 8.93 14.69 13.26
C ARG A 298 10.29 14.28 12.70
N PHE A 299 11.08 15.26 12.31
CA PHE A 299 12.37 15.10 11.64
C PHE A 299 13.47 15.82 12.41
N PRO A 300 14.16 15.15 13.34
CA PRO A 300 15.10 15.79 14.27
C PRO A 300 16.36 16.34 13.60
N ASN A 301 16.68 15.92 12.36
CA ASN A 301 17.79 16.44 11.55
C ASN A 301 17.31 17.28 10.35
N GLY A 302 16.06 17.78 10.39
CA GLY A 302 15.43 18.40 9.22
C GLY A 302 15.01 17.40 8.16
N ARG A 303 14.43 17.88 7.08
CA ARG A 303 13.92 17.09 5.95
C ARG A 303 13.85 17.91 4.66
N PRO A 304 13.77 17.27 3.48
CA PRO A 304 13.33 17.96 2.27
C PRO A 304 11.95 18.60 2.44
N GLN A 305 11.67 19.68 1.72
CA GLN A 305 10.41 20.42 1.80
C GLN A 305 9.28 19.66 1.06
N LEU A 306 8.95 18.45 1.54
CA LEU A 306 8.03 17.51 0.89
C LEU A 306 6.64 18.11 0.63
N GLU A 307 6.19 19.06 1.46
CA GLU A 307 4.94 19.80 1.31
C GLU A 307 4.86 20.61 0.01
N LYS A 308 5.99 21.01 -0.55
CA LYS A 308 6.05 21.71 -1.84
C LYS A 308 5.72 20.79 -3.02
N ALA A 309 5.86 19.48 -2.81
CA ALA A 309 5.47 18.46 -3.78
C ALA A 309 4.13 17.76 -3.44
N GLY A 310 3.30 18.40 -2.61
CA GLY A 310 1.94 17.94 -2.29
C GLY A 310 1.84 16.90 -1.18
N VAL A 311 2.92 16.64 -0.43
CA VAL A 311 2.86 15.79 0.77
C VAL A 311 2.25 16.57 1.93
N PHE A 312 1.33 15.94 2.64
CA PHE A 312 0.72 16.54 3.83
C PHE A 312 1.61 16.24 5.05
N MET A 313 2.22 17.29 5.60
CA MET A 313 3.01 17.20 6.83
C MET A 313 2.13 17.61 8.03
N THR A 314 2.02 16.73 9.03
CA THR A 314 1.08 16.92 10.15
C THR A 314 1.52 16.19 11.42
N ASP A 315 0.67 16.13 12.44
CA ASP A 315 0.90 15.34 13.64
C ASP A 315 0.48 13.86 13.45
N ARG A 316 1.02 12.97 14.31
CA ARG A 316 0.73 11.51 14.30
C ARG A 316 -0.75 11.20 14.40
N GLN A 317 -1.49 11.94 15.24
CA GLN A 317 -2.92 11.69 15.44
C GLN A 317 -3.71 11.98 14.15
N THR A 318 -3.32 13.01 13.42
CA THR A 318 -3.94 13.36 12.13
C THR A 318 -3.58 12.35 11.03
N VAL A 319 -2.34 11.84 10.99
CA VAL A 319 -1.99 10.71 10.09
C VAL A 319 -2.91 9.52 10.34
N ASN A 320 -3.09 9.12 11.60
CA ASN A 320 -3.99 8.02 11.98
C ASN A 320 -5.45 8.30 11.57
N LYS A 321 -5.93 9.54 11.71
CA LYS A 321 -7.28 9.91 11.25
C LYS A 321 -7.45 9.77 9.74
N VAL A 322 -6.44 10.14 8.94
CA VAL A 322 -6.49 9.97 7.48
C VAL A 322 -6.50 8.50 7.11
N GLU A 323 -5.65 7.68 7.74
CA GLU A 323 -5.65 6.24 7.53
C GLU A 323 -7.04 5.64 7.85
N ARG A 324 -7.59 5.95 9.03
CA ARG A 324 -8.90 5.47 9.43
C ARG A 324 -10.01 5.92 8.49
N MET A 325 -10.04 7.18 8.08
CA MET A 325 -10.98 7.69 7.08
C MET A 325 -10.98 6.83 5.80
N LYS A 326 -9.79 6.54 5.27
CA LYS A 326 -9.62 5.71 4.07
C LYS A 326 -10.09 4.28 4.30
N VAL A 327 -9.64 3.65 5.39
CA VAL A 327 -9.82 2.21 5.64
C VAL A 327 -11.22 1.88 6.11
N THR A 328 -11.85 2.75 6.91
CA THR A 328 -13.15 2.45 7.52
C THR A 328 -14.34 3.01 6.73
N THR A 329 -14.11 3.96 5.81
CA THR A 329 -15.22 4.67 5.16
C THR A 329 -15.03 4.88 3.66
N CYS A 330 -13.95 5.58 3.25
CA CYS A 330 -13.93 6.21 1.93
C CYS A 330 -13.41 5.35 0.79
N LEU A 331 -12.67 4.27 1.05
CA LEU A 331 -12.09 3.42 0.00
C LEU A 331 -12.32 1.92 0.27
N ASN A 332 -11.76 1.39 1.37
CA ASN A 332 -11.68 -0.06 1.56
C ASN A 332 -13.03 -0.77 1.73
N PRO A 333 -14.05 -0.19 2.40
CA PRO A 333 -15.39 -0.79 2.47
C PRO A 333 -16.03 -0.94 1.08
N LEU A 334 -15.84 0.05 0.21
CA LEU A 334 -16.38 0.08 -1.14
C LEU A 334 -15.78 -1.03 -1.99
N HIS A 335 -14.44 -1.14 -1.98
CA HIS A 335 -13.73 -2.22 -2.66
C HIS A 335 -14.16 -3.61 -2.16
N THR A 336 -14.41 -3.77 -0.85
CA THR A 336 -14.83 -5.06 -0.30
C THR A 336 -16.22 -5.45 -0.80
N ALA A 337 -17.16 -4.51 -0.84
CA ALA A 337 -18.50 -4.77 -1.36
C ALA A 337 -18.47 -5.19 -2.84
N LEU A 338 -17.70 -4.46 -3.66
CA LEU A 338 -17.49 -4.82 -5.06
C LEU A 338 -16.86 -6.20 -5.19
N ALA A 339 -15.76 -6.47 -4.47
CA ALA A 339 -15.07 -7.75 -4.56
C ALA A 339 -15.99 -8.94 -4.27
N VAL A 340 -16.83 -8.83 -3.25
CA VAL A 340 -17.78 -9.88 -2.86
C VAL A 340 -18.83 -10.09 -3.95
N TYR A 341 -19.53 -9.04 -4.32
CA TYR A 341 -20.60 -9.13 -5.32
C TYR A 341 -20.06 -9.34 -6.73
N GLY A 342 -18.87 -8.84 -7.03
CA GLY A 342 -18.19 -9.11 -8.30
C GLY A 342 -17.93 -10.60 -8.51
N CYS A 343 -17.44 -11.30 -7.46
CA CYS A 343 -17.29 -12.75 -7.50
C CYS A 343 -18.64 -13.46 -7.67
N LEU A 344 -19.68 -13.04 -6.93
CA LEU A 344 -21.01 -13.64 -7.00
C LEU A 344 -21.69 -13.43 -8.34
N LEU A 345 -21.47 -12.32 -9.00
CA LEU A 345 -22.10 -11.95 -10.28
C LEU A 345 -21.21 -12.23 -11.49
N GLY A 346 -20.02 -12.83 -11.28
CA GLY A 346 -19.13 -13.29 -12.35
C GLY A 346 -18.32 -12.19 -13.04
N TYR A 347 -18.08 -11.05 -12.37
CA TYR A 347 -17.19 -10.01 -12.89
C TYR A 347 -15.71 -10.38 -12.77
N ASN A 348 -14.92 -9.88 -13.71
CA ASN A 348 -13.47 -10.08 -13.75
C ASN A 348 -12.67 -8.81 -13.44
N LEU A 349 -13.29 -7.63 -13.56
CA LEU A 349 -12.68 -6.35 -13.32
C LEU A 349 -13.58 -5.47 -12.45
N ILE A 350 -13.02 -4.87 -11.43
CA ILE A 350 -13.72 -3.91 -10.55
C ILE A 350 -14.26 -2.72 -11.34
N ALA A 351 -13.53 -2.24 -12.35
CA ALA A 351 -13.98 -1.12 -13.18
C ALA A 351 -15.27 -1.43 -13.96
N ASP A 352 -15.49 -2.70 -14.34
CA ASP A 352 -16.71 -3.09 -15.03
C ASP A 352 -17.92 -3.17 -14.09
N GLU A 353 -17.70 -3.49 -12.81
CA GLU A 353 -18.74 -3.46 -11.79
C GLU A 353 -19.32 -2.06 -11.56
N MET A 354 -18.53 -1.01 -11.76
CA MET A 354 -19.00 0.37 -11.65
C MET A 354 -19.93 0.81 -12.79
N LYS A 355 -19.97 0.04 -13.88
CA LYS A 355 -20.96 0.21 -14.96
C LYS A 355 -22.30 -0.46 -14.64
N ASP A 356 -22.31 -1.36 -13.66
CA ASP A 356 -23.49 -2.02 -13.14
C ASP A 356 -24.24 -1.07 -12.20
N LYS A 357 -25.54 -0.89 -12.46
CA LYS A 357 -26.37 0.08 -11.74
C LYS A 357 -26.48 -0.25 -10.25
N GLU A 358 -26.75 -1.51 -9.92
CA GLU A 358 -26.95 -1.93 -8.54
C GLU A 358 -25.64 -1.91 -7.76
N LEU A 359 -24.52 -2.36 -8.35
CA LEU A 359 -23.21 -2.34 -7.69
C LEU A 359 -22.70 -0.91 -7.48
N SER A 360 -22.86 -0.05 -8.47
CA SER A 360 -22.52 1.38 -8.35
C SER A 360 -23.36 2.06 -7.25
N GLU A 361 -24.67 1.75 -7.18
CA GLU A 361 -25.54 2.28 -6.13
C GLU A 361 -25.17 1.74 -4.74
N LEU A 362 -24.85 0.45 -4.62
CA LEU A 362 -24.41 -0.17 -3.37
C LEU A 362 -23.23 0.60 -2.77
N VAL A 363 -22.17 0.80 -3.54
CA VAL A 363 -20.96 1.48 -3.02
C VAL A 363 -21.19 2.96 -2.76
N ARG A 364 -22.06 3.63 -3.53
CA ARG A 364 -22.46 5.01 -3.24
C ARG A 364 -23.21 5.11 -1.91
N ARG A 365 -24.11 4.19 -1.62
CA ARG A 365 -24.82 4.16 -0.33
C ARG A 365 -23.87 3.84 0.82
N ILE A 366 -23.00 2.85 0.69
CA ILE A 366 -21.98 2.53 1.71
C ILE A 366 -21.12 3.75 2.01
N GLY A 367 -20.57 4.40 0.99
CA GLY A 367 -19.66 5.54 1.16
C GLY A 367 -20.36 6.82 1.60
N LEU A 368 -21.37 7.25 0.84
CA LEU A 368 -21.97 8.59 0.99
C LEU A 368 -23.11 8.62 2.00
N SER A 369 -24.01 7.62 1.98
CA SER A 369 -25.20 7.63 2.81
C SER A 369 -24.96 7.05 4.21
N GLU A 370 -24.17 5.99 4.32
CA GLU A 370 -23.94 5.27 5.58
C GLU A 370 -22.57 5.57 6.21
N GLY A 371 -21.51 5.72 5.42
CA GLY A 371 -20.19 6.02 5.92
C GLY A 371 -19.99 7.48 6.30
N MET A 372 -20.30 8.41 5.40
CA MET A 372 -20.04 9.85 5.59
C MET A 372 -20.67 10.47 6.86
N PRO A 373 -21.88 10.10 7.32
CA PRO A 373 -22.46 10.66 8.55
C PRO A 373 -21.67 10.40 9.83
N VAL A 374 -20.79 9.39 9.82
CA VAL A 374 -19.97 8.98 10.97
C VAL A 374 -18.47 8.95 10.64
N VAL A 375 -18.06 9.49 9.48
CA VAL A 375 -16.66 9.49 9.04
C VAL A 375 -15.76 10.28 9.98
N ILE A 376 -14.56 9.76 10.21
CA ILE A 376 -13.51 10.49 10.90
C ILE A 376 -12.96 11.55 9.95
N ASN A 377 -13.13 12.83 10.29
CA ASN A 377 -12.64 13.94 9.49
C ASN A 377 -11.23 14.38 9.96
N PRO A 378 -10.18 14.14 9.16
CA PRO A 378 -8.82 14.53 9.51
C PRO A 378 -8.53 16.03 9.35
N LYS A 379 -9.46 16.80 8.76
CA LYS A 379 -9.39 18.25 8.46
C LYS A 379 -8.41 18.64 7.33
N ILE A 380 -7.30 17.93 7.14
CA ILE A 380 -6.30 18.23 6.09
C ILE A 380 -6.68 17.65 4.72
N ILE A 381 -7.48 16.59 4.70
CA ILE A 381 -8.07 16.00 3.49
C ILE A 381 -9.59 15.97 3.70
N SER A 382 -10.35 16.44 2.72
CA SER A 382 -11.81 16.39 2.76
C SER A 382 -12.29 14.96 2.51
N PRO A 383 -12.97 14.30 3.47
CA PRO A 383 -13.54 12.96 3.25
C PRO A 383 -14.49 12.92 2.06
N GLN A 384 -15.33 13.98 1.87
CA GLN A 384 -16.26 14.06 0.75
C GLN A 384 -15.51 14.05 -0.60
N LYS A 385 -14.49 14.92 -0.76
CA LYS A 385 -13.71 14.96 -2.02
C LYS A 385 -12.98 13.65 -2.26
N PHE A 386 -12.47 13.03 -1.21
CA PHE A 386 -11.76 11.76 -1.31
C PHE A 386 -12.71 10.64 -1.77
N VAL A 387 -13.88 10.48 -1.16
CA VAL A 387 -14.85 9.45 -1.57
C VAL A 387 -15.42 9.73 -2.96
N ASP A 388 -15.65 10.99 -3.33
CA ASP A 388 -16.10 11.36 -4.68
C ASP A 388 -15.04 10.98 -5.74
N GLU A 389 -13.75 11.22 -5.46
CA GLU A 389 -12.65 10.79 -6.33
C GLU A 389 -12.57 9.26 -6.44
N VAL A 390 -12.72 8.55 -5.32
CA VAL A 390 -12.74 7.08 -5.30
C VAL A 390 -13.87 6.54 -6.17
N LEU A 391 -15.08 7.05 -6.02
CA LEU A 391 -16.28 6.57 -6.73
C LEU A 391 -16.31 6.94 -8.21
N ASN A 392 -15.78 8.10 -8.58
CA ASN A 392 -15.95 8.64 -9.93
C ASN A 392 -14.69 8.58 -10.80
N VAL A 393 -13.50 8.42 -10.19
CA VAL A 393 -12.21 8.45 -10.90
C VAL A 393 -11.45 7.14 -10.71
N ARG A 394 -11.26 6.68 -9.46
CA ARG A 394 -10.32 5.61 -9.16
C ARG A 394 -10.89 4.22 -9.44
N ILE A 395 -12.03 3.89 -8.83
CA ILE A 395 -12.66 2.57 -9.00
C ILE A 395 -13.12 2.34 -10.46
N PRO A 396 -13.73 3.33 -11.16
CA PRO A 396 -14.14 3.15 -12.54
C PRO A 396 -13.00 3.11 -13.56
N ASN A 397 -11.75 3.37 -13.16
CA ASN A 397 -10.61 3.46 -14.09
C ASN A 397 -10.30 2.10 -14.74
N PRO A 398 -10.57 1.91 -16.05
CA PRO A 398 -10.38 0.63 -16.72
C PRO A 398 -8.91 0.25 -16.92
N PHE A 399 -7.99 1.20 -16.73
CA PHE A 399 -6.55 0.98 -16.82
C PHE A 399 -5.94 0.48 -15.51
N MET A 400 -6.74 0.37 -14.45
CA MET A 400 -6.36 -0.26 -13.18
C MET A 400 -6.97 -1.67 -13.13
N PRO A 401 -6.26 -2.70 -13.66
CA PRO A 401 -6.83 -4.05 -13.83
C PRO A 401 -6.90 -4.80 -12.50
N ASP A 402 -7.75 -4.33 -11.60
CA ASP A 402 -7.98 -4.98 -10.33
C ASP A 402 -9.16 -5.96 -10.41
N THR A 403 -8.99 -7.13 -9.81
CA THR A 403 -9.99 -8.20 -9.88
C THR A 403 -10.72 -8.38 -8.56
N PRO A 404 -12.04 -8.71 -8.59
CA PRO A 404 -12.80 -9.04 -7.39
C PRO A 404 -12.10 -10.10 -6.52
N GLN A 405 -11.58 -11.16 -7.15
CA GLN A 405 -10.92 -12.28 -6.48
C GLN A 405 -9.67 -11.85 -5.70
N ARG A 406 -8.87 -10.93 -6.25
CA ARG A 406 -7.68 -10.42 -5.56
C ARG A 406 -8.05 -9.59 -4.33
N ILE A 407 -9.09 -8.76 -4.43
CA ILE A 407 -9.53 -7.90 -3.33
C ILE A 407 -10.23 -8.69 -2.23
N ALA A 408 -10.95 -9.76 -2.58
CA ALA A 408 -11.65 -10.64 -1.64
C ALA A 408 -10.71 -11.50 -0.77
N THR A 409 -9.40 -11.54 -1.05
CA THR A 409 -8.42 -12.22 -0.19
C THR A 409 -8.47 -11.67 1.24
N ASP A 410 -8.39 -12.55 2.25
CA ASP A 410 -8.37 -12.23 3.68
C ASP A 410 -9.56 -11.37 4.15
N THR A 411 -10.75 -11.51 3.57
CA THR A 411 -11.92 -10.68 3.92
C THR A 411 -12.34 -10.87 5.38
N SER A 412 -12.20 -12.07 5.96
CA SER A 412 -12.48 -12.31 7.39
C SER A 412 -11.67 -11.42 8.32
N GLN A 413 -10.44 -11.08 7.95
CA GLN A 413 -9.54 -10.21 8.69
C GLN A 413 -9.83 -8.70 8.47
N LYS A 414 -10.72 -8.39 7.56
CA LYS A 414 -10.95 -7.02 7.07
C LYS A 414 -12.34 -6.46 7.39
N VAL A 415 -13.38 -7.31 7.45
CA VAL A 415 -14.76 -6.85 7.64
C VAL A 415 -14.97 -6.08 8.94
N GLY A 416 -14.25 -6.43 10.01
CA GLY A 416 -14.32 -5.74 11.30
C GLY A 416 -13.88 -4.27 11.20
N ILE A 417 -12.75 -4.00 10.56
CA ILE A 417 -12.25 -2.64 10.39
C ILE A 417 -13.00 -1.89 9.28
N ARG A 418 -13.44 -2.59 8.22
CA ARG A 418 -14.07 -1.95 7.06
C ARG A 418 -15.55 -1.64 7.27
N TYR A 419 -16.30 -2.48 7.99
CA TYR A 419 -17.71 -2.29 8.28
C TYR A 419 -17.99 -2.10 9.77
N GLY A 420 -17.34 -2.92 10.61
CA GLY A 420 -17.56 -2.90 12.05
C GLY A 420 -17.27 -1.56 12.72
N GLU A 421 -16.27 -0.80 12.25
CA GLU A 421 -15.98 0.54 12.78
C GLU A 421 -17.12 1.54 12.49
N THR A 422 -17.69 1.51 11.29
CA THR A 422 -18.87 2.31 10.95
C THR A 422 -20.07 1.89 11.77
N ILE A 423 -20.33 0.58 11.91
CA ILE A 423 -21.43 0.05 12.74
C ILE A 423 -21.28 0.50 14.20
N LYS A 424 -20.09 0.38 14.79
CA LYS A 424 -19.81 0.86 16.16
C LYS A 424 -20.04 2.35 16.32
N SER A 425 -19.71 3.14 15.28
CA SER A 425 -19.95 4.58 15.30
C SER A 425 -21.45 4.93 15.34
N TYR A 426 -22.30 4.18 14.62
CA TYR A 426 -23.75 4.31 14.72
C TYR A 426 -24.28 3.87 16.09
N VAL A 427 -23.83 2.75 16.62
CA VAL A 427 -24.22 2.29 17.96
C VAL A 427 -23.83 3.32 19.03
N ALA A 428 -22.64 3.90 18.93
CA ALA A 428 -22.19 4.93 19.87
C ALA A 428 -22.99 6.23 19.75
N LYS A 429 -23.42 6.58 18.53
CA LYS A 429 -24.17 7.83 18.26
C LYS A 429 -25.65 7.69 18.56
N ASP A 430 -26.29 6.61 18.09
CA ASP A 430 -27.76 6.47 18.02
C ASP A 430 -28.27 5.28 18.84
N GLY A 431 -27.39 4.57 19.57
CA GLY A 431 -27.71 3.37 20.34
C GLY A 431 -27.93 2.11 19.51
N SER A 432 -27.96 2.21 18.19
CA SER A 432 -28.21 1.10 17.27
C SER A 432 -27.74 1.45 15.85
N ALA A 433 -27.44 0.44 15.05
CA ALA A 433 -27.12 0.57 13.62
C ALA A 433 -28.30 0.15 12.70
N LYS A 434 -29.50 0.02 13.24
CA LYS A 434 -30.71 -0.50 12.53
C LYS A 434 -31.05 0.25 11.25
N GLU A 435 -30.67 1.52 11.11
CA GLU A 435 -30.96 2.34 9.93
C GLU A 435 -30.09 1.98 8.72
N LEU A 436 -28.98 1.26 8.95
CA LEU A 436 -28.10 0.80 7.87
C LEU A 436 -28.80 -0.25 7.00
N ILE A 437 -28.54 -0.18 5.69
CA ILE A 437 -29.09 -1.09 4.66
C ILE A 437 -27.94 -1.65 3.80
N ALA A 438 -27.09 -0.79 3.23
CA ALA A 438 -26.07 -1.19 2.28
C ALA A 438 -24.90 -1.94 2.94
N ILE A 439 -24.50 -1.55 4.15
CA ILE A 439 -23.50 -2.30 4.93
C ILE A 439 -24.03 -3.67 5.36
N PRO A 440 -25.23 -3.82 5.95
CA PRO A 440 -25.85 -5.14 6.18
C PRO A 440 -25.93 -6.00 4.92
N LEU A 441 -26.32 -5.41 3.78
CA LEU A 441 -26.39 -6.11 2.49
C LEU A 441 -24.99 -6.61 2.05
N ALA A 442 -23.95 -5.78 2.17
CA ALA A 442 -22.57 -6.20 1.87
C ALA A 442 -22.08 -7.33 2.78
N ILE A 443 -22.51 -7.37 4.05
CA ILE A 443 -22.20 -8.48 4.98
C ILE A 443 -22.99 -9.73 4.59
N ALA A 444 -24.28 -9.62 4.22
CA ALA A 444 -25.08 -10.74 3.73
C ALA A 444 -24.46 -11.33 2.46
N GLY A 445 -24.08 -10.49 1.50
CA GLY A 445 -23.35 -10.90 0.31
C GLY A 445 -22.04 -11.62 0.62
N TRP A 446 -21.27 -11.18 1.63
CA TRP A 446 -20.07 -11.89 2.06
C TRP A 446 -20.40 -13.28 2.62
N CYS A 447 -21.43 -13.42 3.44
CA CYS A 447 -21.89 -14.73 3.92
C CYS A 447 -22.32 -15.62 2.73
N ARG A 448 -22.99 -15.05 1.72
CA ARG A 448 -23.39 -15.73 0.50
C ARG A 448 -22.18 -16.16 -0.36
N TYR A 449 -21.15 -15.29 -0.48
CA TYR A 449 -19.90 -15.58 -1.17
C TYR A 449 -19.18 -16.82 -0.58
N LEU A 450 -19.19 -16.98 0.75
CA LEU A 450 -18.54 -18.10 1.42
C LEU A 450 -19.10 -19.48 1.05
N LEU A 451 -20.27 -19.55 0.41
CA LEU A 451 -20.82 -20.81 -0.13
C LEU A 451 -20.07 -21.30 -1.38
N GLY A 452 -19.27 -20.43 -2.03
CA GLY A 452 -18.50 -20.77 -3.23
C GLY A 452 -19.34 -21.11 -4.45
N ILE A 453 -20.56 -20.56 -4.52
CA ILE A 453 -21.51 -20.75 -5.64
C ILE A 453 -21.96 -19.37 -6.10
N ASP A 454 -21.85 -19.07 -7.39
CA ASP A 454 -22.25 -17.80 -7.98
C ASP A 454 -23.77 -17.64 -8.13
N ASP A 455 -24.24 -16.52 -8.67
CA ASP A 455 -25.65 -16.23 -8.86
C ASP A 455 -26.29 -17.06 -10.00
N ASN A 456 -25.47 -17.66 -10.89
CA ASN A 456 -25.89 -18.62 -11.90
C ASN A 456 -25.99 -20.06 -11.36
N GLY A 457 -25.57 -20.30 -10.13
CA GLY A 457 -25.51 -21.61 -9.49
C GLY A 457 -24.29 -22.44 -9.88
N GLU A 458 -23.24 -21.77 -10.38
CA GLU A 458 -21.96 -22.41 -10.70
C GLU A 458 -20.98 -22.27 -9.54
N SER A 459 -20.17 -23.30 -9.30
CA SER A 459 -19.15 -23.25 -8.24
C SER A 459 -17.93 -22.43 -8.67
N PHE A 460 -17.39 -21.65 -7.75
CA PHE A 460 -16.12 -20.94 -7.92
C PHE A 460 -15.19 -21.14 -6.70
N GLU A 461 -13.90 -20.96 -6.91
CA GLU A 461 -12.92 -21.06 -5.84
C GLU A 461 -12.91 -19.75 -5.01
N LEU A 462 -13.01 -19.91 -3.69
CA LEU A 462 -12.89 -18.77 -2.77
C LEU A 462 -11.46 -18.23 -2.78
N SER A 463 -11.34 -16.92 -2.68
CA SER A 463 -10.05 -16.27 -2.48
C SER A 463 -9.40 -16.74 -1.17
N PRO A 464 -8.06 -16.80 -1.08
CA PRO A 464 -7.37 -17.21 0.13
C PRO A 464 -7.82 -16.40 1.36
N ASP A 465 -8.16 -17.11 2.44
CA ASP A 465 -8.58 -16.52 3.71
C ASP A 465 -8.18 -17.46 4.85
N PRO A 466 -7.47 -16.99 5.90
CA PRO A 466 -6.99 -17.84 6.98
C PRO A 466 -8.12 -18.49 7.80
N MET A 467 -9.34 -17.94 7.75
CA MET A 467 -10.51 -18.48 8.43
C MET A 467 -11.45 -19.29 7.52
N ALA A 468 -11.09 -19.51 6.23
CA ALA A 468 -11.98 -20.11 5.25
C ALA A 468 -12.60 -21.44 5.71
N ASP A 469 -11.82 -22.34 6.31
CA ASP A 469 -12.30 -23.65 6.78
C ASP A 469 -13.22 -23.54 8.00
N GLU A 470 -13.00 -22.58 8.88
CA GLU A 470 -13.85 -22.30 10.03
C GLU A 470 -15.17 -21.68 9.57
N LEU A 471 -15.11 -20.70 8.70
CA LEU A 471 -16.27 -19.99 8.15
C LEU A 471 -17.20 -20.94 7.38
N LYS A 472 -16.65 -21.86 6.57
CA LYS A 472 -17.44 -22.88 5.86
C LYS A 472 -18.22 -23.81 6.81
N LYS A 473 -17.70 -24.10 8.02
CA LYS A 473 -18.42 -24.92 9.00
C LYS A 473 -19.71 -24.26 9.48
N HIS A 474 -19.70 -22.91 9.63
CA HIS A 474 -20.91 -22.17 10.00
C HIS A 474 -22.01 -22.26 8.93
N LEU A 475 -21.65 -22.48 7.67
CA LEU A 475 -22.57 -22.53 6.53
C LEU A 475 -22.95 -23.95 6.10
N SER A 476 -22.50 -24.95 6.87
CA SER A 476 -22.74 -26.35 6.54
C SER A 476 -24.22 -26.67 6.45
N GLY A 477 -24.62 -27.39 5.39
CA GLY A 477 -25.99 -27.81 5.15
C GLY A 477 -26.86 -26.82 4.38
N ILE A 478 -26.41 -25.56 4.18
CA ILE A 478 -27.14 -24.56 3.38
C ILE A 478 -27.07 -24.94 1.90
N LYS A 479 -28.21 -24.86 1.21
CA LYS A 479 -28.36 -25.19 -0.22
C LYS A 479 -29.03 -24.03 -0.96
N ILE A 480 -28.41 -23.60 -2.05
CA ILE A 480 -29.00 -22.61 -2.96
C ILE A 480 -30.27 -23.19 -3.57
N GLY A 481 -31.35 -22.41 -3.56
CA GLY A 481 -32.68 -22.83 -4.05
C GLY A 481 -33.54 -23.56 -3.02
N ASP A 482 -33.02 -23.82 -1.83
CA ASP A 482 -33.74 -24.44 -0.72
C ASP A 482 -33.63 -23.58 0.56
N ILE A 483 -34.53 -22.59 0.70
CA ILE A 483 -34.55 -21.68 1.86
C ILE A 483 -34.77 -22.47 3.16
N SER A 484 -35.42 -23.65 3.13
CA SER A 484 -35.66 -24.48 4.32
C SER A 484 -34.37 -25.08 4.89
N SER A 485 -33.30 -25.12 4.09
CA SER A 485 -31.97 -25.53 4.54
C SER A 485 -31.32 -24.53 5.49
N TYR A 486 -31.80 -23.29 5.52
CA TYR A 486 -31.36 -22.29 6.48
C TYR A 486 -32.17 -22.40 7.79
N THR A 487 -31.52 -22.64 8.88
CA THR A 487 -32.09 -22.83 10.22
C THR A 487 -31.40 -21.98 11.28
N GLY A 488 -30.80 -20.83 10.88
CA GLY A 488 -30.09 -19.92 11.78
C GLY A 488 -28.59 -20.19 11.88
N GLN A 489 -27.97 -20.81 10.86
CA GLN A 489 -26.53 -21.14 10.86
C GLN A 489 -25.62 -19.91 10.97
N LEU A 490 -26.04 -18.73 10.51
CA LEU A 490 -25.27 -17.50 10.59
C LEU A 490 -25.17 -16.93 12.02
N LYS A 491 -26.01 -17.36 12.95
CA LYS A 491 -26.12 -16.74 14.28
C LYS A 491 -24.76 -16.65 15.01
N ASN A 492 -24.01 -17.72 15.03
CA ASN A 492 -22.69 -17.75 15.68
C ASN A 492 -21.66 -16.87 14.95
N LEU A 493 -21.71 -16.83 13.62
CA LEU A 493 -20.84 -15.98 12.81
C LEU A 493 -21.15 -14.49 13.05
N LEU A 494 -22.41 -14.08 12.92
CA LEU A 494 -22.82 -12.68 13.06
C LEU A 494 -22.72 -12.15 14.49
N SER A 495 -22.69 -13.04 15.51
CA SER A 495 -22.44 -12.66 16.90
C SER A 495 -20.95 -12.52 17.21
N ASN A 496 -20.04 -12.93 16.30
CA ASN A 496 -18.60 -13.00 16.58
C ASN A 496 -17.94 -11.61 16.49
N ALA A 497 -17.76 -10.99 17.65
CA ALA A 497 -17.10 -9.69 17.76
C ALA A 497 -15.61 -9.72 17.35
N ASN A 498 -14.95 -10.87 17.30
CA ASN A 498 -13.57 -10.96 16.81
C ASN A 498 -13.48 -10.75 15.29
N ILE A 499 -14.54 -11.10 14.56
CA ILE A 499 -14.63 -10.92 13.11
C ILE A 499 -15.13 -9.51 12.77
N PHE A 500 -16.24 -9.08 13.37
CA PHE A 500 -16.91 -7.83 13.03
C PHE A 500 -16.55 -6.64 13.93
N GLY A 501 -15.79 -6.87 14.99
CA GLY A 501 -15.49 -5.85 16.01
C GLY A 501 -16.65 -5.56 16.96
N ILE A 502 -17.84 -6.10 16.72
CA ILE A 502 -19.06 -5.96 17.50
C ILE A 502 -19.99 -7.14 17.20
N ASN A 503 -20.87 -7.51 18.16
CA ASN A 503 -21.97 -8.44 17.91
C ASN A 503 -23.06 -7.73 17.08
N LEU A 504 -23.33 -8.24 15.88
CA LEU A 504 -24.24 -7.59 14.92
C LEU A 504 -25.71 -7.64 15.36
N TYR A 505 -26.12 -8.59 16.21
CA TYR A 505 -27.46 -8.59 16.81
C TYR A 505 -27.60 -7.49 17.85
N GLU A 506 -26.58 -7.31 18.71
CA GLU A 506 -26.56 -6.22 19.68
C GLU A 506 -26.51 -4.84 19.00
N ALA A 507 -25.89 -4.77 17.81
CA ALA A 507 -25.92 -3.57 16.97
C ALA A 507 -27.28 -3.33 16.30
N GLY A 508 -28.22 -4.28 16.35
CA GLY A 508 -29.57 -4.18 15.81
C GLY A 508 -29.70 -4.48 14.32
N ILE A 509 -28.71 -5.16 13.72
CA ILE A 509 -28.69 -5.48 12.28
C ILE A 509 -28.54 -6.97 11.97
N GLY A 510 -28.33 -7.83 12.97
CA GLY A 510 -28.13 -9.27 12.76
C GLY A 510 -29.29 -9.94 12.04
N ASP A 511 -30.53 -9.73 12.51
CA ASP A 511 -31.74 -10.31 11.90
C ASP A 511 -31.95 -9.81 10.45
N LYS A 512 -31.67 -8.52 10.19
CA LYS A 512 -31.73 -7.94 8.84
C LYS A 512 -30.73 -8.60 7.89
N ILE A 513 -29.52 -8.90 8.35
CA ILE A 513 -28.49 -9.58 7.55
C ILE A 513 -28.93 -11.02 7.23
N GLU A 514 -29.53 -11.73 8.21
CA GLU A 514 -30.08 -13.06 7.97
C GLU A 514 -31.22 -13.03 6.94
N GLU A 515 -32.13 -12.06 7.03
CA GLU A 515 -33.22 -11.88 6.06
C GLU A 515 -32.66 -11.68 4.64
N MET A 516 -31.71 -10.76 4.46
CA MET A 516 -31.06 -10.51 3.17
C MET A 516 -30.34 -11.76 2.66
N PHE A 517 -29.63 -12.47 3.51
CA PHE A 517 -28.94 -13.71 3.15
C PHE A 517 -29.91 -14.81 2.71
N VAL A 518 -31.04 -14.97 3.39
CA VAL A 518 -32.08 -15.94 3.03
C VAL A 518 -32.66 -15.62 1.65
N GLU A 519 -32.83 -14.35 1.33
CA GLU A 519 -33.23 -13.93 -0.02
C GLU A 519 -32.17 -14.29 -1.06
N GLU A 520 -30.89 -14.03 -0.80
CA GLU A 520 -29.78 -14.33 -1.71
C GLU A 520 -29.55 -15.82 -1.96
N ILE A 521 -29.98 -16.72 -1.06
CA ILE A 521 -29.90 -18.16 -1.26
C ILE A 521 -31.15 -18.77 -1.89
N SER A 522 -32.18 -17.97 -2.19
CA SER A 522 -33.49 -18.48 -2.64
C SER A 522 -33.44 -19.14 -4.04
N GLY A 523 -32.37 -18.92 -4.82
CA GLY A 523 -32.20 -19.58 -6.12
C GLY A 523 -31.23 -18.87 -7.05
N LYS A 524 -31.23 -19.27 -8.30
CA LYS A 524 -30.44 -18.60 -9.35
C LYS A 524 -31.00 -17.21 -9.62
N GLY A 525 -30.12 -16.22 -9.77
CA GLY A 525 -30.49 -14.81 -9.95
C GLY A 525 -30.93 -14.10 -8.66
N ALA A 526 -30.95 -14.80 -7.54
CA ALA A 526 -31.47 -14.27 -6.27
C ALA A 526 -30.57 -13.18 -5.69
N VAL A 527 -29.27 -13.24 -5.88
CA VAL A 527 -28.33 -12.19 -5.48
C VAL A 527 -28.66 -10.88 -6.20
N ARG A 528 -28.83 -10.95 -7.53
CA ARG A 528 -29.22 -9.80 -8.34
C ARG A 528 -30.56 -9.21 -7.91
N GLU A 529 -31.57 -10.04 -7.70
CA GLU A 529 -32.90 -9.57 -7.29
C GLU A 529 -32.88 -8.97 -5.87
N THR A 530 -32.10 -9.51 -4.95
CA THR A 530 -31.90 -8.95 -3.63
C THR A 530 -31.23 -7.56 -3.69
N LEU A 531 -30.19 -7.40 -4.51
CA LEU A 531 -29.57 -6.09 -4.76
C LEU A 531 -30.62 -5.07 -5.26
N LYS A 532 -31.43 -5.42 -6.27
CA LYS A 532 -32.49 -4.54 -6.80
C LYS A 532 -33.55 -4.17 -5.76
N LYS A 533 -33.85 -5.10 -4.84
CA LYS A 533 -34.89 -4.87 -3.81
C LYS A 533 -34.44 -3.83 -2.79
N TYR A 534 -33.17 -3.84 -2.39
CA TYR A 534 -32.66 -3.00 -1.30
C TYR A 534 -31.98 -1.72 -1.79
N LEU A 535 -31.64 -1.61 -3.06
CA LEU A 535 -30.98 -0.43 -3.65
C LEU A 535 -31.87 0.34 -4.62
#